data_5c6aeac9e8b75067aeba8a6742edf854
#
_entry.id   5c6aeac9e8b75067aeba8a6742edf854
#
_cell.length_a   1.000
_cell.length_b   1.000
_cell.length_c   1.000
_cell.angle_alpha   90.00
_cell.angle_beta   90.00
_cell.angle_gamma   90.00
#
_symmetry.space_group_name_H-M   'P 1'
#
loop_
_entity.id
_entity.type
_entity.pdbx_description
1 polymer ?
#
loop_
_entity_poly.entity_id
_entity_poly.type
_entity_poly.pdbx_seq_one_letter_code
_entity_poly.pdbx_strand_id
1 'polypeptide(L)'
;MKRKIYFFVKRAFDIFAALLGIIGTSPIWIVAIIGILVSDPGPLFYKANRVGKDNRDFYMWKFRSMRVARKESEKSEASFKADTNRIFPFGQLCRKLKIDELPQLLNILGGSMSVVGPRPAAKDQAAIVRAGRYAVAASVRPGLTSPAALYDYLHGDEVEDPEEYEKLVLPTRLELEAYYPTHIDRKSVV
;
A
#
# COMPACT_ATOMS: atom_id res chain seq x y z
N MET A 1 -17.36 -18.02 17.07
CA MET A 1 -18.47 -17.07 16.79
C MET A 1 -17.99 -15.61 16.83
N LYS A 2 -17.29 -15.16 17.87
CA LYS A 2 -16.78 -13.78 18.03
C LYS A 2 -15.90 -13.27 16.86
N ARG A 3 -14.99 -14.10 16.32
CA ARG A 3 -14.08 -13.72 15.22
C ARG A 3 -14.79 -13.48 13.87
N LYS A 4 -15.85 -14.25 13.57
CA LYS A 4 -16.65 -14.06 12.34
C LYS A 4 -17.43 -12.74 12.38
N ILE A 5 -18.05 -12.42 13.53
CA ILE A 5 -18.77 -11.17 13.74
C ILE A 5 -17.82 -9.98 13.61
N TYR A 6 -16.62 -10.08 14.20
CA TYR A 6 -15.58 -9.06 14.06
C TYR A 6 -15.26 -8.76 12.59
N PHE A 7 -14.94 -9.78 11.78
CA PHE A 7 -14.61 -9.57 10.37
C PHE A 7 -15.79 -9.03 9.54
N PHE A 8 -17.02 -9.36 9.92
CA PHE A 8 -18.21 -8.78 9.30
C PHE A 8 -18.32 -7.28 9.60
N VAL A 9 -18.25 -6.90 10.87
CA VAL A 9 -18.29 -5.50 11.31
C VAL A 9 -17.15 -4.71 10.72
N LYS A 10 -15.93 -5.27 10.75
CA LYS A 10 -14.77 -4.66 10.11
C LYS A 10 -14.98 -4.42 8.61
N ARG A 11 -15.58 -5.39 7.91
CA ARG A 11 -15.86 -5.24 6.48
C ARG A 11 -16.89 -4.15 6.20
N ALA A 12 -17.94 -4.05 7.00
CA ALA A 12 -18.92 -2.96 6.91
C ALA A 12 -18.26 -1.61 7.14
N PHE A 13 -17.41 -1.50 8.15
CA PHE A 13 -16.58 -0.30 8.38
C PHE A 13 -15.66 0.03 7.21
N ASP A 14 -14.93 -0.95 6.66
CA ASP A 14 -14.03 -0.77 5.52
C ASP A 14 -14.79 -0.18 4.31
N ILE A 15 -15.98 -0.72 3.99
CA ILE A 15 -16.80 -0.24 2.88
C ILE A 15 -17.28 1.19 3.13
N PHE A 16 -17.81 1.45 4.33
CA PHE A 16 -18.31 2.77 4.71
C PHE A 16 -17.20 3.83 4.65
N ALA A 17 -16.04 3.53 5.26
CA ALA A 17 -14.89 4.43 5.27
C ALA A 17 -14.35 4.69 3.85
N ALA A 18 -14.30 3.65 2.99
CA ALA A 18 -13.86 3.81 1.62
C ALA A 18 -14.83 4.67 0.78
N LEU A 19 -16.15 4.50 0.96
CA LEU A 19 -17.16 5.34 0.29
C LEU A 19 -17.03 6.80 0.73
N LEU A 20 -16.95 7.05 2.03
CA LEU A 20 -16.74 8.41 2.56
C LEU A 20 -15.42 9.00 2.05
N GLY A 21 -14.35 8.19 2.01
CA GLY A 21 -13.06 8.60 1.49
C GLY A 21 -13.13 9.01 0.01
N ILE A 22 -13.80 8.23 -0.85
CA ILE A 22 -13.96 8.55 -2.27
C ILE A 22 -14.79 9.82 -2.44
N ILE A 23 -15.92 9.95 -1.75
CA ILE A 23 -16.79 11.13 -1.84
C ILE A 23 -16.04 12.37 -1.34
N GLY A 24 -15.42 12.29 -0.16
CA GLY A 24 -14.72 13.43 0.45
C GLY A 24 -13.48 13.88 -0.33
N THR A 25 -12.80 12.94 -0.99
CA THR A 25 -11.60 13.24 -1.80
C THR A 25 -11.90 13.44 -3.28
N SER A 26 -13.18 13.39 -3.72
CA SER A 26 -13.55 13.52 -5.14
C SER A 26 -12.99 14.76 -5.84
N PRO A 27 -12.91 15.97 -5.24
CA PRO A 27 -12.26 17.11 -5.87
C PRO A 27 -10.76 16.88 -6.10
N ILE A 28 -10.10 16.17 -5.17
CA ILE A 28 -8.66 15.85 -5.28
C ILE A 28 -8.44 14.88 -6.46
N TRP A 29 -9.36 13.93 -6.69
CA TRP A 29 -9.29 13.03 -7.84
C TRP A 29 -9.32 13.81 -9.16
N ILE A 30 -10.20 14.82 -9.28
CA ILE A 30 -10.30 15.65 -10.49
C ILE A 30 -8.98 16.38 -10.73
N VAL A 31 -8.44 17.02 -9.69
CA VAL A 31 -7.14 17.72 -9.76
C VAL A 31 -6.01 16.75 -10.12
N ALA A 32 -5.99 15.56 -9.53
CA ALA A 32 -4.98 14.55 -9.80
C ALA A 32 -5.05 14.08 -11.28
N ILE A 33 -6.26 13.80 -11.79
CA ILE A 33 -6.47 13.38 -13.17
C ILE A 33 -5.96 14.45 -14.15
N ILE A 34 -6.37 15.70 -13.97
CA ILE A 34 -5.95 16.81 -14.84
C ILE A 34 -4.43 17.02 -14.74
N GLY A 35 -3.89 17.07 -13.52
CA GLY A 35 -2.46 17.30 -13.29
C GLY A 35 -1.57 16.21 -13.88
N ILE A 36 -1.99 14.95 -13.81
CA ILE A 36 -1.26 13.83 -14.42
C ILE A 36 -1.28 13.94 -15.95
N LEU A 37 -2.45 14.19 -16.55
CA LEU A 37 -2.58 14.28 -18.01
C LEU A 37 -1.81 15.46 -18.60
N VAL A 38 -1.77 16.58 -17.90
CA VAL A 38 -1.02 17.78 -18.32
C VAL A 38 0.48 17.58 -18.16
N SER A 39 0.91 16.97 -17.04
CA SER A 39 2.33 16.82 -16.72
C SER A 39 3.02 15.69 -17.51
N ASP A 40 2.31 14.59 -17.75
CA ASP A 40 2.82 13.43 -18.50
C ASP A 40 1.64 12.70 -19.16
N PRO A 41 1.31 13.01 -20.44
CA PRO A 41 0.19 12.37 -21.15
C PRO A 41 0.34 10.85 -21.21
N GLY A 42 -0.76 10.12 -20.91
CA GLY A 42 -0.77 8.66 -20.92
C GLY A 42 -1.78 8.04 -19.94
N PRO A 43 -1.61 6.77 -19.53
CA PRO A 43 -2.54 6.10 -18.65
C PRO A 43 -2.62 6.80 -17.29
N LEU A 44 -3.85 6.98 -16.76
CA LEU A 44 -4.08 7.63 -15.46
C LEU A 44 -3.69 6.75 -14.28
N PHE A 45 -3.94 5.45 -14.42
CA PHE A 45 -3.75 4.50 -13.33
C PHE A 45 -2.56 3.58 -13.58
N TYR A 46 -1.89 3.26 -12.52
CA TYR A 46 -0.90 2.21 -12.43
C TYR A 46 -1.44 1.06 -11.59
N LYS A 47 -1.22 -0.17 -12.04
CA LYS A 47 -1.61 -1.40 -11.34
C LYS A 47 -0.34 -2.09 -10.83
N ALA A 48 -0.08 -1.99 -9.55
CA ALA A 48 1.03 -2.73 -8.92
C ALA A 48 0.58 -4.16 -8.60
N ASN A 49 1.31 -5.16 -9.09
CA ASN A 49 1.06 -6.54 -8.68
C ASN A 49 1.57 -6.75 -7.25
N ARG A 50 0.69 -7.18 -6.35
CA ARG A 50 0.96 -7.34 -4.91
C ARG A 50 0.43 -8.66 -4.41
N VAL A 51 1.06 -9.16 -3.34
CA VAL A 51 0.61 -10.35 -2.63
C VAL A 51 -0.22 -9.92 -1.42
N GLY A 52 -1.45 -10.42 -1.35
CA GLY A 52 -2.43 -10.10 -0.33
C GLY A 52 -2.74 -11.25 0.60
N LYS A 53 -4.02 -11.33 1.02
CA LYS A 53 -4.53 -12.37 1.91
C LYS A 53 -4.37 -13.76 1.29
N ASP A 54 -4.02 -14.74 2.14
CA ASP A 54 -3.81 -16.14 1.76
C ASP A 54 -2.77 -16.31 0.63
N ASN A 55 -1.79 -15.37 0.57
CA ASN A 55 -0.76 -15.28 -0.46
C ASN A 55 -1.29 -15.20 -1.90
N ARG A 56 -2.51 -14.68 -2.08
CA ARG A 56 -3.09 -14.49 -3.42
C ARG A 56 -2.64 -13.18 -4.02
N ASP A 57 -2.26 -13.22 -5.29
CA ASP A 57 -1.91 -12.02 -6.05
C ASP A 57 -3.16 -11.15 -6.27
N PHE A 58 -2.98 -9.83 -6.22
CA PHE A 58 -3.99 -8.86 -6.61
C PHE A 58 -3.35 -7.62 -7.20
N TYR A 59 -4.13 -6.84 -7.97
CA TYR A 59 -3.69 -5.56 -8.50
C TYR A 59 -4.08 -4.43 -7.54
N MET A 60 -3.05 -3.78 -6.99
CA MET A 60 -3.20 -2.57 -6.19
C MET A 60 -3.24 -1.35 -7.12
N TRP A 61 -4.33 -0.62 -7.07
CA TRP A 61 -4.53 0.57 -7.89
C TRP A 61 -3.83 1.78 -7.31
N LYS A 62 -3.14 2.54 -8.16
CA LYS A 62 -2.56 3.84 -7.82
C LYS A 62 -2.79 4.82 -8.97
N PHE A 63 -2.78 6.11 -8.69
CA PHE A 63 -2.55 7.08 -9.75
C PHE A 63 -1.11 6.94 -10.24
N ARG A 64 -0.92 7.11 -11.54
CA ARG A 64 0.42 7.08 -12.12
C ARG A 64 1.18 8.33 -11.70
N SER A 65 2.29 8.14 -11.01
CA SER A 65 3.21 9.19 -10.55
C SER A 65 4.60 9.08 -11.19
N MET A 66 4.81 8.06 -12.01
CA MET A 66 6.08 7.77 -12.68
C MET A 66 5.84 7.50 -14.16
N ARG A 67 6.79 7.86 -15.00
CA ARG A 67 6.79 7.51 -16.43
C ARG A 67 6.81 6.01 -16.62
N VAL A 68 6.08 5.53 -17.62
CA VAL A 68 6.09 4.10 -17.95
C VAL A 68 7.47 3.68 -18.43
N ALA A 69 8.03 2.62 -17.87
CA ALA A 69 9.31 2.07 -18.33
C ALA A 69 9.20 1.63 -19.79
N ARG A 70 10.12 2.10 -20.64
CA ARG A 70 10.15 1.73 -22.06
C ARG A 70 10.75 0.36 -22.31
N LYS A 71 11.62 -0.11 -21.40
CA LYS A 71 12.28 -1.42 -21.47
C LYS A 71 12.23 -2.13 -20.12
N GLU A 72 12.29 -3.46 -20.14
CA GLU A 72 12.36 -4.25 -18.90
C GLU A 72 13.63 -3.99 -18.07
N SER A 73 14.73 -3.63 -18.72
CA SER A 73 15.99 -3.21 -18.09
C SER A 73 15.89 -1.91 -17.28
N GLU A 74 14.81 -1.13 -17.45
CA GLU A 74 14.53 0.08 -16.66
C GLU A 74 13.70 -0.21 -15.41
N LYS A 75 13.26 -1.46 -15.22
CA LYS A 75 12.64 -1.88 -13.96
C LYS A 75 13.75 -2.14 -12.96
N SER A 76 13.77 -1.40 -11.85
CA SER A 76 14.71 -1.69 -10.77
C SER A 76 14.54 -3.14 -10.32
N GLU A 77 15.65 -3.88 -10.25
CA GLU A 77 15.71 -5.14 -9.51
C GLU A 77 15.17 -4.95 -8.10
N ALA A 78 14.77 -6.02 -7.44
CA ALA A 78 14.06 -6.05 -6.17
C ALA A 78 14.66 -5.12 -5.08
N SER A 79 14.45 -3.82 -5.24
CA SER A 79 14.84 -2.82 -4.25
C SER A 79 13.63 -2.42 -3.42
N PHE A 80 13.81 -2.29 -2.11
CA PHE A 80 12.78 -1.73 -1.22
C PHE A 80 12.51 -0.26 -1.48
N LYS A 81 13.41 0.44 -2.23
CA LYS A 81 13.23 1.83 -2.65
C LYS A 81 12.86 1.95 -4.13
N ALA A 82 12.04 2.94 -4.45
CA ALA A 82 11.60 3.23 -5.81
C ALA A 82 12.66 3.98 -6.60
N ASP A 83 12.78 3.70 -7.91
CA ASP A 83 13.56 4.51 -8.85
C ASP A 83 12.95 5.91 -8.97
N THR A 84 13.63 6.91 -8.40
CA THR A 84 13.18 8.30 -8.35
C THR A 84 13.35 9.04 -9.66
N ASN A 85 14.24 8.58 -10.56
CA ASN A 85 14.57 9.26 -11.83
C ASN A 85 13.40 9.30 -12.82
N ARG A 86 12.40 8.44 -12.63
CA ARG A 86 11.23 8.33 -13.49
C ARG A 86 10.03 9.12 -13.02
N ILE A 87 10.12 9.77 -11.84
CA ILE A 87 9.01 10.53 -11.27
C ILE A 87 8.89 11.85 -12.03
N PHE A 88 7.71 12.12 -12.61
CA PHE A 88 7.45 13.40 -13.25
C PHE A 88 7.05 14.48 -12.22
N PRO A 89 7.17 15.80 -12.52
CA PRO A 89 7.04 16.87 -11.52
C PRO A 89 5.72 16.80 -10.72
N PHE A 90 4.56 16.68 -11.38
CA PHE A 90 3.29 16.55 -10.67
C PHE A 90 3.19 15.21 -9.91
N GLY A 91 3.81 14.16 -10.42
CA GLY A 91 3.93 12.86 -9.75
C GLY A 91 4.67 12.96 -8.41
N GLN A 92 5.67 13.82 -8.32
CA GLN A 92 6.39 14.12 -7.08
C GLN A 92 5.44 14.68 -6.01
N LEU A 93 4.61 15.65 -6.39
CA LEU A 93 3.59 16.22 -5.50
C LEU A 93 2.58 15.16 -5.06
N CYS A 94 2.08 14.35 -6.01
CA CYS A 94 1.15 13.25 -5.70
C CYS A 94 1.73 12.27 -4.67
N ARG A 95 3.01 11.90 -4.80
CA ARG A 95 3.68 10.99 -3.85
C ARG A 95 3.90 11.64 -2.49
N LYS A 96 4.36 12.89 -2.46
CA LYS A 96 4.56 13.64 -1.22
C LYS A 96 3.27 13.78 -0.41
N LEU A 97 2.14 14.01 -1.08
CA LEU A 97 0.83 14.15 -0.45
C LEU A 97 0.05 12.82 -0.35
N LYS A 98 0.63 11.69 -0.78
CA LYS A 98 0.01 10.37 -0.84
C LYS A 98 -1.28 10.33 -1.70
N ILE A 99 -1.47 11.30 -2.60
CA ILE A 99 -2.61 11.37 -3.52
C ILE A 99 -2.59 10.18 -4.48
N ASP A 100 -1.41 9.72 -4.87
CA ASP A 100 -1.23 8.56 -5.75
C ASP A 100 -1.83 7.26 -5.15
N GLU A 101 -2.07 7.22 -3.85
CA GLU A 101 -2.63 6.05 -3.18
C GLU A 101 -4.16 6.06 -3.05
N LEU A 102 -4.83 7.20 -3.36
CA LEU A 102 -6.30 7.30 -3.28
C LEU A 102 -7.05 6.19 -4.04
N PRO A 103 -6.61 5.73 -5.24
CA PRO A 103 -7.28 4.63 -5.93
C PRO A 103 -7.30 3.30 -5.18
N GLN A 104 -6.49 3.12 -4.13
CA GLN A 104 -6.57 1.94 -3.26
C GLN A 104 -7.92 1.85 -2.51
N LEU A 105 -8.66 2.96 -2.37
CA LEU A 105 -10.04 2.95 -1.85
C LEU A 105 -10.94 2.04 -2.71
N LEU A 106 -10.70 1.93 -4.01
CA LEU A 106 -11.39 0.99 -4.90
C LEU A 106 -11.02 -0.46 -4.57
N ASN A 107 -9.77 -0.73 -4.18
CA ASN A 107 -9.35 -2.04 -3.70
C ASN A 107 -10.05 -2.43 -2.39
N ILE A 108 -10.27 -1.45 -1.51
CA ILE A 108 -11.03 -1.67 -0.28
C ILE A 108 -12.48 -2.01 -0.61
N LEU A 109 -13.15 -1.27 -1.48
CA LEU A 109 -14.52 -1.56 -1.93
C LEU A 109 -14.62 -2.93 -2.61
N GLY A 110 -13.65 -3.28 -3.45
CA GLY A 110 -13.56 -4.57 -4.12
C GLY A 110 -13.21 -5.75 -3.20
N GLY A 111 -12.75 -5.48 -1.96
CA GLY A 111 -12.46 -6.51 -0.95
C GLY A 111 -11.08 -7.14 -1.03
N SER A 112 -10.20 -6.68 -1.92
CA SER A 112 -8.79 -7.11 -1.96
C SER A 112 -7.95 -6.44 -0.86
N MET A 113 -8.38 -5.27 -0.36
CA MET A 113 -7.75 -4.54 0.73
C MET A 113 -8.74 -4.19 1.86
N SER A 114 -8.22 -3.67 2.94
CA SER A 114 -8.90 -3.14 4.12
C SER A 114 -8.34 -1.74 4.44
N VAL A 115 -9.04 -0.94 5.24
CA VAL A 115 -8.49 0.33 5.73
C VAL A 115 -7.26 0.07 6.59
N VAL A 116 -7.37 -0.83 7.56
CA VAL A 116 -6.26 -1.20 8.46
C VAL A 116 -5.88 -2.65 8.24
N GLY A 117 -4.59 -2.91 8.02
CA GLY A 117 -4.04 -4.25 7.81
C GLY A 117 -2.55 -4.21 7.45
N PRO A 118 -1.85 -5.35 7.42
CA PRO A 118 -0.46 -5.42 7.02
C PRO A 118 -0.23 -4.84 5.62
N ARG A 119 0.96 -4.30 5.36
CA ARG A 119 1.30 -3.74 4.06
C ARG A 119 1.22 -4.81 2.95
N PRO A 120 0.65 -4.52 1.77
CA PRO A 120 0.67 -5.43 0.63
C PRO A 120 2.13 -5.69 0.19
N ALA A 121 2.58 -6.95 0.25
CA ALA A 121 3.94 -7.30 -0.15
C ALA A 121 4.12 -7.14 -1.67
N ALA A 122 5.28 -6.61 -2.09
CA ALA A 122 5.68 -6.69 -3.49
C ALA A 122 5.92 -8.15 -3.87
N LYS A 123 5.62 -8.54 -5.10
CA LYS A 123 5.66 -9.95 -5.50
C LYS A 123 7.07 -10.54 -5.42
N ASP A 124 8.06 -9.77 -5.79
CA ASP A 124 9.49 -10.08 -5.73
C ASP A 124 10.02 -10.17 -4.28
N GLN A 125 9.43 -9.43 -3.37
CA GLN A 125 9.81 -9.38 -1.95
C GLN A 125 8.98 -10.30 -1.06
N ALA A 126 7.88 -10.87 -1.56
CA ALA A 126 6.92 -11.62 -0.74
C ALA A 126 7.57 -12.84 -0.04
N ALA A 127 8.52 -13.50 -0.70
CA ALA A 127 9.26 -14.63 -0.11
C ALA A 127 10.08 -14.21 1.12
N ILE A 128 10.59 -12.98 1.14
CA ILE A 128 11.39 -12.44 2.25
C ILE A 128 10.48 -11.94 3.36
N VAL A 129 9.55 -11.02 3.03
CA VAL A 129 8.74 -10.32 4.04
C VAL A 129 7.64 -11.20 4.66
N ARG A 130 7.41 -12.40 4.11
CA ARG A 130 6.43 -13.37 4.62
C ARG A 130 7.07 -14.72 4.98
N ALA A 131 8.37 -14.71 5.25
CA ALA A 131 9.09 -15.90 5.70
C ALA A 131 8.86 -16.18 7.19
N GLY A 132 8.90 -17.46 7.58
CA GLY A 132 8.88 -17.89 8.97
C GLY A 132 7.71 -17.29 9.77
N ARG A 133 8.02 -16.63 10.89
CA ARG A 133 7.03 -16.02 11.80
C ARG A 133 6.21 -14.89 11.16
N TYR A 134 6.72 -14.25 10.11
CA TYR A 134 6.04 -13.16 9.43
C TYR A 134 4.95 -13.63 8.45
N ALA A 135 4.88 -14.93 8.16
CA ALA A 135 3.85 -15.52 7.28
C ALA A 135 2.43 -15.24 7.78
N VAL A 136 2.25 -15.02 9.09
CA VAL A 136 0.95 -14.70 9.70
C VAL A 136 0.33 -13.42 9.13
N ALA A 137 1.13 -12.48 8.63
CA ALA A 137 0.65 -11.26 7.98
C ALA A 137 -0.26 -11.55 6.77
N ALA A 138 -0.07 -12.70 6.09
CA ALA A 138 -0.92 -13.12 5.00
C ALA A 138 -2.31 -13.64 5.43
N SER A 139 -2.56 -13.87 6.72
CA SER A 139 -3.85 -14.41 7.19
C SER A 139 -5.02 -13.43 7.12
N VAL A 140 -4.73 -12.13 6.93
CA VAL A 140 -5.73 -11.06 6.84
C VAL A 140 -5.58 -10.26 5.55
N ARG A 141 -6.59 -9.42 5.22
CA ARG A 141 -6.47 -8.51 4.09
C ARG A 141 -5.39 -7.47 4.35
N PRO A 142 -4.56 -7.14 3.34
CA PRO A 142 -3.62 -6.03 3.45
C PRO A 142 -4.36 -4.70 3.63
N GLY A 143 -3.72 -3.78 4.33
CA GLY A 143 -4.29 -2.48 4.66
C GLY A 143 -3.79 -1.32 3.80
N LEU A 144 -4.59 -0.26 3.76
CA LEU A 144 -4.15 1.05 3.29
C LEU A 144 -3.19 1.68 4.32
N THR A 145 -3.47 1.44 5.60
CA THR A 145 -2.62 1.87 6.72
C THR A 145 -2.43 0.75 7.74
N SER A 146 -1.42 0.88 8.58
CA SER A 146 -1.10 -0.04 9.69
C SER A 146 -0.12 0.61 10.66
N PRO A 147 0.07 0.06 11.88
CA PRO A 147 1.18 0.46 12.75
C PRO A 147 2.54 0.33 12.06
N ALA A 148 2.72 -0.72 11.26
CA ALA A 148 3.94 -0.94 10.48
C ALA A 148 4.14 0.14 9.39
N ALA A 149 3.06 0.56 8.71
CA ALA A 149 3.13 1.62 7.71
C ALA A 149 3.46 2.97 8.35
N LEU A 150 2.91 3.24 9.55
CA LEU A 150 3.24 4.45 10.31
C LEU A 150 4.69 4.45 10.77
N TYR A 151 5.18 3.32 11.27
CA TYR A 151 6.59 3.17 11.66
C TYR A 151 7.53 3.38 10.47
N ASP A 152 7.21 2.77 9.32
CA ASP A 152 7.96 2.92 8.07
C ASP A 152 8.00 4.39 7.59
N TYR A 153 6.89 5.11 7.73
CA TYR A 153 6.82 6.53 7.39
C TYR A 153 7.66 7.41 8.31
N LEU A 154 7.72 7.09 9.61
CA LEU A 154 8.46 7.88 10.60
C LEU A 154 9.97 7.61 10.57
N HIS A 155 10.40 6.40 10.21
CA HIS A 155 11.80 5.97 10.31
C HIS A 155 12.40 5.54 8.97
N GLY A 156 11.59 5.08 8.02
CA GLY A 156 12.07 4.59 6.72
C GLY A 156 12.41 5.71 5.74
N ASP A 157 11.71 6.85 5.82
CA ASP A 157 11.95 7.99 4.94
C ASP A 157 13.28 8.71 5.27
N GLU A 158 13.80 8.55 6.50
CA GLU A 158 15.08 9.14 6.95
C GLU A 158 16.31 8.32 6.50
N VAL A 159 16.13 7.03 6.16
CA VAL A 159 17.22 6.13 5.76
C VAL A 159 17.30 6.09 4.23
N GLU A 160 18.35 6.66 3.64
CA GLU A 160 18.50 6.71 2.18
C GLU A 160 19.07 5.41 1.59
N ASP A 161 19.99 4.76 2.32
CA ASP A 161 20.64 3.54 1.89
C ASP A 161 19.72 2.30 2.04
N PRO A 162 19.49 1.52 0.95
CA PRO A 162 18.68 0.30 1.00
C PRO A 162 19.20 -0.75 1.98
N GLU A 163 20.53 -0.94 2.09
CA GLU A 163 21.10 -1.94 3.00
C GLU A 163 20.91 -1.53 4.47
N GLU A 164 21.06 -0.24 4.77
CA GLU A 164 20.81 0.31 6.09
C GLU A 164 19.33 0.20 6.46
N TYR A 165 18.42 0.48 5.52
CA TYR A 165 16.99 0.27 5.71
C TYR A 165 16.64 -1.19 6.05
N GLU A 166 17.23 -2.16 5.34
CA GLU A 166 17.02 -3.58 5.60
C GLU A 166 17.50 -4.02 6.98
N LYS A 167 18.55 -3.39 7.48
CA LYS A 167 19.12 -3.72 8.81
C LYS A 167 18.37 -3.03 9.96
N LEU A 168 18.00 -1.76 9.81
CA LEU A 168 17.51 -0.94 10.93
C LEU A 168 15.98 -0.84 10.97
N VAL A 169 15.31 -0.74 9.83
CA VAL A 169 13.87 -0.43 9.76
C VAL A 169 13.05 -1.68 9.46
N LEU A 170 13.47 -2.47 8.49
CA LEU A 170 12.69 -3.61 8.00
C LEU A 170 12.35 -4.65 9.09
N PRO A 171 13.24 -5.05 10.01
CA PRO A 171 12.91 -6.05 11.03
C PRO A 171 11.75 -5.62 11.94
N THR A 172 11.79 -4.40 12.46
CA THR A 172 10.72 -3.86 13.32
C THR A 172 9.42 -3.70 12.54
N ARG A 173 9.49 -3.24 11.30
CA ARG A 173 8.31 -3.15 10.42
C ARG A 173 7.66 -4.51 10.24
N LEU A 174 8.43 -5.56 9.95
CA LEU A 174 7.90 -6.92 9.76
C LEU A 174 7.30 -7.50 11.05
N GLU A 175 7.86 -7.18 12.21
CA GLU A 175 7.28 -7.58 13.50
C GLU A 175 5.92 -6.92 13.74
N LEU A 176 5.79 -5.63 13.44
CA LEU A 176 4.52 -4.91 13.54
C LEU A 176 3.47 -5.45 12.54
N GLU A 177 3.88 -5.84 11.33
CA GLU A 177 3.00 -6.50 10.36
C GLU A 177 2.50 -7.86 10.85
N ALA A 178 3.35 -8.65 11.49
CA ALA A 178 3.00 -9.95 12.06
C ALA A 178 2.18 -9.83 13.36
N TYR A 179 2.42 -8.77 14.13
CA TYR A 179 1.68 -8.50 15.38
C TYR A 179 0.20 -8.24 15.11
N TYR A 180 -0.14 -7.48 14.08
CA TYR A 180 -1.51 -7.07 13.79
C TYR A 180 -2.51 -8.25 13.68
N PRO A 181 -2.28 -9.31 12.88
CA PRO A 181 -3.23 -10.42 12.74
C PRO A 181 -3.45 -11.23 14.02
N THR A 182 -2.48 -11.23 14.92
CA THR A 182 -2.53 -11.99 16.17
C THR A 182 -3.20 -11.22 17.30
N HIS A 183 -3.25 -9.89 17.21
CA HIS A 183 -3.80 -8.99 18.23
C HIS A 183 -5.02 -8.19 17.74
N ILE A 184 -5.77 -8.77 16.79
CA ILE A 184 -6.99 -8.15 16.28
C ILE A 184 -8.06 -8.14 17.39
N ASP A 185 -8.38 -6.97 17.91
CA ASP A 185 -9.44 -6.71 18.86
C ASP A 185 -10.37 -5.57 18.37
N ARG A 186 -11.34 -5.18 19.22
CA ARG A 186 -12.24 -4.06 18.90
C ARG A 186 -11.50 -2.73 18.72
N LYS A 187 -10.36 -2.54 19.38
CA LYS A 187 -9.56 -1.30 19.33
C LYS A 187 -8.77 -1.18 18.03
N SER A 188 -8.37 -2.32 17.43
CA SER A 188 -7.62 -2.36 16.18
C SER A 188 -8.48 -2.02 14.94
N VAL A 189 -9.82 -1.92 15.08
CA VAL A 189 -10.70 -1.43 13.99
C VAL A 189 -10.67 0.10 13.90
N VAL A 190 -10.48 0.76 15.01
CA VAL A 190 -10.54 2.22 15.15
C VAL A 190 -9.15 2.83 15.16
#